data_120b76d907738b4fd583bdf680331d1b
#
_entry.id   120b76d907738b4fd583bdf680331d1b
#
_cell.length_a   1.000
_cell.length_b   1.000
_cell.length_c   1.000
_cell.angle_alpha   90.00
_cell.angle_beta   90.00
_cell.angle_gamma   90.00
#
_symmetry.space_group_name_H-M   'P 1'
#
loop_
_entity.id
_entity.type
_entity.pdbx_description
1 polymer ?
#
loop_
_entity_poly.entity_id
_entity_poly.type
_entity_poly.pdbx_seq_one_letter_code
_entity_poly.pdbx_strand_id
1 'polypeptide(L)'
;MFKQPIHLLIGIAAFCFVSCAPNVDMPKGTSKGYASARLIQRDPDLPAITNATEKQIHGMIQKSLAKTFTTKGMSYGKGGSDLIVAYLVIYQEPGMTADYRDYFGYGRDATEIASIAHQRGIIDNKRPDYFRQAGILIDVVDARTNKLVYRSLAKGDVVKGASAGTRAARIDAAVNDALAEFFR
;
A
#
# COMPACT_ATOMS: atom_id res chain seq x y z
N MET A 1 -20.16 -71.90 17.92
CA MET A 1 -19.44 -70.73 18.51
C MET A 1 -18.84 -69.93 17.37
N PHE A 2 -19.55 -68.94 16.87
CA PHE A 2 -19.08 -68.08 15.82
C PHE A 2 -18.62 -66.74 16.46
N LYS A 3 -17.32 -66.41 16.34
CA LYS A 3 -16.75 -65.09 16.69
C LYS A 3 -16.82 -64.18 15.49
N GLN A 4 -17.61 -63.09 15.56
CA GLN A 4 -17.58 -61.99 14.59
C GLN A 4 -16.47 -61.02 14.97
N PRO A 5 -15.69 -60.53 13.99
CA PRO A 5 -14.79 -59.42 14.20
C PRO A 5 -15.53 -58.08 14.04
N ILE A 6 -15.40 -57.21 15.03
CA ILE A 6 -15.87 -55.86 15.04
C ILE A 6 -14.90 -55.01 14.19
N HIS A 7 -15.36 -54.53 13.05
CA HIS A 7 -14.63 -53.55 12.25
C HIS A 7 -14.86 -52.14 12.83
N LEU A 8 -13.81 -51.62 13.48
CA LEU A 8 -13.77 -50.25 13.98
C LEU A 8 -13.49 -49.31 12.80
N LEU A 9 -14.52 -48.64 12.28
CA LEU A 9 -14.42 -47.57 11.27
C LEU A 9 -13.97 -46.29 11.96
N ILE A 10 -12.67 -46.00 11.86
CA ILE A 10 -12.12 -44.70 12.26
C ILE A 10 -12.41 -43.71 11.13
N GLY A 11 -13.45 -42.88 11.31
CA GLY A 11 -13.75 -41.77 10.45
C GLY A 11 -12.73 -40.65 10.67
N ILE A 12 -11.83 -40.46 9.72
CA ILE A 12 -10.94 -39.30 9.68
C ILE A 12 -11.75 -38.11 9.22
N ALA A 13 -12.19 -37.26 10.15
CA ALA A 13 -12.77 -35.96 9.85
C ALA A 13 -11.64 -35.02 9.37
N ALA A 14 -11.51 -34.84 8.06
CA ALA A 14 -10.63 -33.83 7.47
C ALA A 14 -11.21 -32.45 7.77
N PHE A 15 -10.68 -31.79 8.80
CA PHE A 15 -10.95 -30.38 9.05
C PHE A 15 -10.24 -29.56 7.96
N CYS A 16 -10.98 -29.15 6.93
CA CYS A 16 -10.55 -28.12 5.99
C CYS A 16 -10.51 -26.78 6.74
N PHE A 17 -9.34 -26.42 7.25
CA PHE A 17 -9.09 -25.03 7.69
C PHE A 17 -9.12 -24.15 6.45
N VAL A 18 -10.27 -23.58 6.14
CA VAL A 18 -10.34 -22.45 5.21
C VAL A 18 -9.70 -21.28 5.92
N SER A 19 -8.42 -21.08 5.65
CA SER A 19 -7.72 -19.86 6.06
C SER A 19 -8.35 -18.69 5.29
N CYS A 20 -9.31 -18.02 5.92
CA CYS A 20 -9.78 -16.72 5.47
C CYS A 20 -8.64 -15.71 5.67
N ALA A 21 -7.70 -15.63 4.72
CA ALA A 21 -6.80 -14.50 4.67
C ALA A 21 -7.67 -13.22 4.51
N PRO A 22 -7.48 -12.20 5.36
CA PRO A 22 -8.26 -10.97 5.27
C PRO A 22 -8.12 -10.38 3.88
N ASN A 23 -9.25 -10.08 3.26
CA ASN A 23 -9.27 -9.58 1.89
C ASN A 23 -8.97 -8.08 1.92
N VAL A 24 -7.78 -7.65 1.46
CA VAL A 24 -7.50 -6.22 1.29
C VAL A 24 -8.41 -5.71 0.21
N ASP A 25 -9.24 -4.73 0.57
CA ASP A 25 -10.08 -4.03 -0.38
C ASP A 25 -9.19 -3.21 -1.33
N MET A 26 -9.32 -3.47 -2.64
CA MET A 26 -8.57 -2.80 -3.71
C MET A 26 -9.54 -2.18 -4.71
N PRO A 27 -10.35 -1.17 -4.31
CA PRO A 27 -11.33 -0.56 -5.18
C PRO A 27 -10.65 0.13 -6.37
N LYS A 28 -11.33 0.10 -7.53
CA LYS A 28 -10.85 0.60 -8.81
C LYS A 28 -11.74 1.75 -9.35
N GLY A 29 -12.13 2.64 -8.46
CA GLY A 29 -12.81 3.87 -8.87
C GLY A 29 -11.95 4.76 -9.76
N THR A 30 -12.56 5.76 -10.37
CA THR A 30 -11.89 6.70 -11.28
C THR A 30 -12.00 8.14 -10.81
N SER A 31 -11.24 9.03 -11.42
CA SER A 31 -11.25 10.47 -11.13
C SER A 31 -12.49 11.21 -11.65
N LYS A 32 -13.37 10.54 -12.40
CA LYS A 32 -14.56 11.17 -13.00
C LYS A 32 -15.51 11.72 -11.93
N GLY A 33 -15.85 12.99 -12.07
CA GLY A 33 -16.75 13.68 -11.13
C GLY A 33 -16.04 14.38 -9.98
N TYR A 34 -14.71 14.31 -9.91
CA TYR A 34 -13.89 15.01 -8.92
C TYR A 34 -13.03 16.09 -9.59
N ALA A 35 -12.91 17.24 -8.96
CA ALA A 35 -12.14 18.39 -9.49
C ALA A 35 -10.91 18.73 -8.64
N SER A 36 -10.85 18.21 -7.41
CA SER A 36 -9.83 18.60 -6.44
C SER A 36 -9.40 17.45 -5.54
N ALA A 37 -8.12 17.48 -5.14
CA ALA A 37 -7.56 16.53 -4.21
C ALA A 37 -6.60 17.21 -3.22
N ARG A 38 -6.39 16.63 -2.08
CA ARG A 38 -5.38 17.03 -1.10
C ARG A 38 -4.73 15.83 -0.45
N LEU A 39 -3.53 16.01 0.04
CA LEU A 39 -2.93 15.01 0.92
C LEU A 39 -3.70 14.96 2.24
N ILE A 40 -3.82 13.78 2.82
CA ILE A 40 -4.30 13.62 4.19
C ILE A 40 -3.38 14.40 5.15
N GLN A 41 -3.96 15.01 6.16
CA GLN A 41 -3.15 15.59 7.22
C GLN A 41 -2.57 14.47 8.08
N ARG A 42 -1.27 14.57 8.33
CA ARG A 42 -0.60 13.69 9.29
C ARG A 42 -1.18 13.95 10.68
N ASP A 43 -1.40 12.90 11.43
CA ASP A 43 -1.80 12.96 12.82
C ASP A 43 -0.74 13.74 13.63
N PRO A 44 -1.10 14.84 14.29
CA PRO A 44 -0.16 15.64 15.09
C PRO A 44 0.41 14.88 16.28
N ASP A 45 -0.27 13.85 16.76
CA ASP A 45 0.16 13.04 17.92
C ASP A 45 1.24 12.01 17.54
N LEU A 46 1.47 11.78 16.23
CA LEU A 46 2.54 10.90 15.79
C LEU A 46 3.92 11.56 15.98
N PRO A 47 4.95 10.80 16.40
CA PRO A 47 6.32 11.28 16.51
C PRO A 47 6.82 11.90 15.22
N ALA A 48 7.57 13.00 15.30
CA ALA A 48 8.16 13.61 14.11
C ALA A 48 9.10 12.63 13.38
N ILE A 49 9.06 12.66 12.02
CA ILE A 49 10.01 11.90 11.22
C ILE A 49 11.42 12.47 11.46
N THR A 50 12.27 11.70 12.12
CA THR A 50 13.63 12.14 12.47
C THR A 50 14.66 11.65 11.45
N ASN A 51 14.40 10.53 10.77
CA ASN A 51 15.30 9.98 9.76
C ASN A 51 15.32 10.86 8.50
N ALA A 52 16.50 11.41 8.16
CA ALA A 52 16.65 12.31 7.01
C ALA A 52 16.31 11.64 5.67
N THR A 53 16.66 10.37 5.49
CA THR A 53 16.36 9.61 4.27
C THR A 53 14.86 9.38 4.12
N GLU A 54 14.21 8.99 5.19
CA GLU A 54 12.76 8.80 5.24
C GLU A 54 12.03 10.11 4.93
N LYS A 55 12.40 11.20 5.60
CA LYS A 55 11.86 12.54 5.32
C LYS A 55 12.01 12.94 3.86
N GLN A 56 13.17 12.63 3.25
CA GLN A 56 13.42 12.90 1.84
C GLN A 56 12.49 12.07 0.93
N ILE A 57 12.30 10.77 1.23
CA ILE A 57 11.43 9.88 0.46
C ILE A 57 9.99 10.37 0.53
N HIS A 58 9.48 10.68 1.73
CA HIS A 58 8.14 11.25 1.90
C HIS A 58 7.97 12.54 1.09
N GLY A 59 8.94 13.45 1.12
CA GLY A 59 8.91 14.68 0.33
C GLY A 59 8.86 14.43 -1.19
N MET A 60 9.60 13.42 -1.68
CA MET A 60 9.56 13.04 -3.10
C MET A 60 8.20 12.47 -3.50
N ILE A 61 7.60 11.60 -2.67
CA ILE A 61 6.27 11.02 -2.93
C ILE A 61 5.20 12.11 -2.95
N GLN A 62 5.18 12.99 -1.95
CA GLN A 62 4.22 14.08 -1.85
C GLN A 62 4.31 15.03 -3.05
N LYS A 63 5.53 15.36 -3.46
CA LYS A 63 5.78 16.19 -4.67
C LYS A 63 5.29 15.48 -5.94
N SER A 64 5.51 14.20 -6.06
CA SER A 64 5.06 13.39 -7.20
C SER A 64 3.53 13.30 -7.25
N LEU A 65 2.87 13.04 -6.12
CA LEU A 65 1.41 13.07 -6.02
C LEU A 65 0.84 14.42 -6.47
N ALA A 66 1.34 15.51 -5.90
CA ALA A 66 0.89 16.86 -6.27
C ALA A 66 1.04 17.12 -7.78
N LYS A 67 2.20 16.77 -8.34
CA LYS A 67 2.48 16.90 -9.78
C LYS A 67 1.52 16.06 -10.62
N THR A 68 1.30 14.79 -10.26
CA THR A 68 0.43 13.87 -11.03
C THR A 68 -1.00 14.39 -11.06
N PHE A 69 -1.60 14.71 -9.90
CA PHE A 69 -2.96 15.24 -9.85
C PHE A 69 -3.10 16.54 -10.63
N THR A 70 -2.16 17.46 -10.48
CA THR A 70 -2.19 18.76 -11.17
C THR A 70 -2.05 18.60 -12.70
N THR A 71 -1.15 17.73 -13.15
CA THR A 71 -0.97 17.44 -14.59
C THR A 71 -2.22 16.80 -15.19
N LYS A 72 -3.01 16.09 -14.40
CA LYS A 72 -4.30 15.52 -14.81
C LYS A 72 -5.48 16.48 -14.69
N GLY A 73 -5.22 17.77 -14.45
CA GLY A 73 -6.22 18.82 -14.44
C GLY A 73 -6.96 19.02 -13.12
N MET A 74 -6.55 18.33 -12.04
CA MET A 74 -7.14 18.52 -10.72
C MET A 74 -6.40 19.59 -9.92
N SER A 75 -7.12 20.40 -9.15
CA SER A 75 -6.46 21.24 -8.14
C SER A 75 -5.96 20.39 -6.99
N TYR A 76 -4.75 20.68 -6.46
CA TYR A 76 -4.16 19.89 -5.39
C TYR A 76 -3.66 20.76 -4.23
N GLY A 77 -3.87 20.28 -3.01
CA GLY A 77 -3.32 20.89 -1.79
C GLY A 77 -4.20 21.93 -1.09
N LYS A 78 -5.40 22.21 -1.57
CA LYS A 78 -6.32 23.19 -0.95
C LYS A 78 -7.28 22.48 0.01
N GLY A 79 -7.64 23.16 1.11
CA GLY A 79 -8.72 22.71 2.00
C GLY A 79 -10.06 22.64 1.25
N GLY A 80 -10.97 21.74 1.71
CA GLY A 80 -12.27 21.55 1.07
C GLY A 80 -12.22 20.76 -0.25
N SER A 81 -11.15 19.98 -0.48
CA SER A 81 -11.00 19.16 -1.67
C SER A 81 -11.98 17.99 -1.69
N ASP A 82 -12.38 17.57 -2.90
CA ASP A 82 -13.29 16.43 -3.12
C ASP A 82 -12.67 15.11 -2.70
N LEU A 83 -11.35 14.98 -2.87
CA LEU A 83 -10.59 13.78 -2.59
C LEU A 83 -9.53 14.00 -1.53
N ILE A 84 -9.33 12.98 -0.70
CA ILE A 84 -8.22 12.86 0.22
C ILE A 84 -7.30 11.77 -0.34
N VAL A 85 -6.02 12.09 -0.51
CA VAL A 85 -4.99 11.15 -0.96
C VAL A 85 -4.12 10.77 0.22
N ALA A 86 -3.95 9.48 0.43
CA ALA A 86 -3.08 8.91 1.45
C ALA A 86 -2.09 7.94 0.80
N TYR A 87 -0.97 7.66 1.46
CA TYR A 87 -0.02 6.67 0.96
C TYR A 87 0.73 6.00 2.11
N LEU A 88 1.19 4.77 1.85
CA LEU A 88 2.04 4.00 2.73
C LEU A 88 3.28 3.55 1.96
N VAL A 89 4.45 3.74 2.54
CA VAL A 89 5.71 3.20 2.01
C VAL A 89 5.98 1.87 2.68
N ILE A 90 6.04 0.81 1.88
CA ILE A 90 6.35 -0.53 2.33
C ILE A 90 7.70 -0.90 1.74
N TYR A 91 8.61 -1.41 2.55
CA TYR A 91 9.90 -1.88 2.06
C TYR A 91 10.23 -3.26 2.62
N GLN A 92 10.96 -4.02 1.83
CA GLN A 92 11.38 -5.36 2.20
C GLN A 92 12.88 -5.36 2.49
N GLU A 93 13.23 -5.85 3.66
CA GLU A 93 14.58 -6.25 4.02
C GLU A 93 14.70 -7.78 3.97
N PRO A 94 15.93 -8.33 3.85
CA PRO A 94 16.10 -9.77 3.89
C PRO A 94 15.44 -10.38 5.12
N GLY A 95 14.48 -11.27 4.91
CA GLY A 95 13.77 -11.99 5.98
C GLY A 95 12.59 -11.29 6.62
N MET A 96 12.31 -10.02 6.31
CA MET A 96 11.16 -9.31 6.88
C MET A 96 10.60 -8.24 5.94
N THR A 97 9.30 -8.01 6.05
CA THR A 97 8.65 -6.84 5.47
C THR A 97 8.54 -5.77 6.56
N ALA A 98 8.95 -4.55 6.24
CA ALA A 98 8.85 -3.40 7.11
C ALA A 98 8.12 -2.26 6.40
N ASP A 99 7.58 -1.34 7.16
CA ASP A 99 6.99 -0.11 6.68
C ASP A 99 7.61 1.11 7.36
N TYR A 100 7.46 2.26 6.76
CA TYR A 100 7.66 3.49 7.50
C TYR A 100 6.42 3.71 8.37
N ARG A 101 6.63 3.83 9.69
CA ARG A 101 5.58 3.91 10.71
C ARG A 101 4.60 5.07 10.51
N ASP A 102 4.97 6.04 9.70
CA ASP A 102 4.11 7.16 9.35
C ASP A 102 3.24 6.80 8.14
N TYR A 103 2.21 6.03 8.40
CA TYR A 103 1.17 5.80 7.42
C TYR A 103 0.34 7.07 7.24
N PHE A 104 0.52 7.69 6.09
CA PHE A 104 -0.39 8.73 5.61
C PHE A 104 -1.63 8.07 5.04
N GLY A 105 -2.35 7.33 5.89
CA GLY A 105 -3.44 6.46 5.49
C GLY A 105 -4.69 6.69 6.31
N TYR A 106 -5.74 6.00 5.90
CA TYR A 106 -7.08 6.24 6.35
C TYR A 106 -7.58 5.07 7.21
N GLY A 107 -7.55 5.25 8.54
CA GLY A 107 -8.23 4.39 9.52
C GLY A 107 -7.85 2.92 9.53
N ARG A 108 -6.68 2.55 9.00
CA ARG A 108 -6.18 1.17 9.01
C ARG A 108 -4.76 1.11 9.56
N ASP A 109 -4.47 0.03 10.23
CA ASP A 109 -3.14 -0.28 10.72
C ASP A 109 -2.18 -0.52 9.53
N ALA A 110 -1.12 0.28 9.46
CA ALA A 110 -0.09 0.17 8.43
C ALA A 110 0.60 -1.22 8.46
N THR A 111 0.82 -1.75 9.64
CA THR A 111 1.43 -3.07 9.85
C THR A 111 0.56 -4.18 9.27
N GLU A 112 -0.76 -4.10 9.44
CA GLU A 112 -1.70 -5.05 8.86
C GLU A 112 -1.66 -5.01 7.34
N ILE A 113 -1.69 -3.81 6.75
CA ILE A 113 -1.63 -3.63 5.28
C ILE A 113 -0.30 -4.16 4.73
N ALA A 114 0.83 -3.85 5.37
CA ALA A 114 2.15 -4.34 4.99
C ALA A 114 2.23 -5.87 5.06
N SER A 115 1.73 -6.46 6.14
CA SER A 115 1.67 -7.92 6.34
C SER A 115 0.82 -8.60 5.26
N ILE A 116 -0.33 -8.04 4.92
CA ILE A 116 -1.21 -8.57 3.88
C ILE A 116 -0.56 -8.43 2.49
N ALA A 117 0.10 -7.32 2.20
CA ALA A 117 0.84 -7.13 0.95
C ALA A 117 1.94 -8.18 0.78
N HIS A 118 2.63 -8.53 1.87
CA HIS A 118 3.61 -9.59 1.90
C HIS A 118 3.00 -10.98 1.69
N GLN A 119 1.98 -11.35 2.47
CA GLN A 119 1.31 -12.66 2.38
C GLN A 119 0.73 -12.94 1.00
N ARG A 120 0.30 -11.92 0.28
CA ARG A 120 -0.25 -12.04 -1.09
C ARG A 120 0.81 -12.05 -2.19
N GLY A 121 2.09 -12.00 -1.84
CA GLY A 121 3.16 -11.92 -2.82
C GLY A 121 3.11 -10.64 -3.66
N ILE A 122 2.40 -9.62 -3.18
CA ILE A 122 2.42 -8.29 -3.79
C ILE A 122 3.82 -7.68 -3.65
N ILE A 123 4.52 -8.07 -2.57
CA ILE A 123 5.93 -7.82 -2.35
C ILE A 123 6.61 -9.19 -2.33
N ASP A 124 7.42 -9.50 -3.33
CA ASP A 124 8.01 -10.82 -3.49
C ASP A 124 9.17 -11.05 -2.51
N ASN A 125 9.05 -12.13 -1.71
CA ASN A 125 10.03 -12.54 -0.70
C ASN A 125 11.10 -13.51 -1.23
N LYS A 126 11.07 -13.88 -2.51
CA LYS A 126 11.85 -15.01 -3.05
C LYS A 126 13.28 -14.70 -3.44
N ARG A 127 13.75 -13.46 -3.26
CA ARG A 127 15.13 -13.06 -3.60
C ARG A 127 15.88 -12.64 -2.34
N PRO A 128 16.60 -13.55 -1.66
CA PRO A 128 17.05 -13.31 -0.30
C PRO A 128 18.17 -12.28 -0.12
N ASP A 129 19.03 -12.01 -1.09
CA ASP A 129 20.33 -11.44 -0.71
C ASP A 129 20.75 -10.12 -1.35
N TYR A 130 20.09 -9.62 -2.38
CA TYR A 130 20.61 -8.47 -3.14
C TYR A 130 19.60 -7.35 -3.45
N PHE A 131 18.33 -7.56 -3.32
CA PHE A 131 17.32 -6.58 -3.74
C PHE A 131 16.36 -6.27 -2.61
N ARG A 132 16.46 -5.04 -2.13
CA ARG A 132 15.37 -4.45 -1.34
C ARG A 132 14.26 -4.05 -2.31
N GLN A 133 13.11 -4.63 -2.16
CA GLN A 133 11.91 -4.16 -2.84
C GLN A 133 11.22 -3.12 -1.98
N ALA A 134 10.66 -2.10 -2.63
CA ALA A 134 9.78 -1.13 -1.99
C ALA A 134 8.48 -1.02 -2.76
N GLY A 135 7.41 -0.75 -2.03
CA GLY A 135 6.10 -0.45 -2.57
C GLY A 135 5.60 0.89 -2.07
N ILE A 136 4.79 1.54 -2.88
CA ILE A 136 4.01 2.71 -2.49
C ILE A 136 2.55 2.34 -2.68
N LEU A 137 1.85 2.10 -1.57
CA LEU A 137 0.40 1.97 -1.56
C LEU A 137 -0.19 3.37 -1.62
N ILE A 138 -1.12 3.61 -2.53
CA ILE A 138 -1.84 4.88 -2.65
C ILE A 138 -3.32 4.62 -2.48
N ASP A 139 -3.93 5.37 -1.55
CA ASP A 139 -5.35 5.40 -1.28
C ASP A 139 -5.94 6.73 -1.72
N VAL A 140 -7.07 6.67 -2.41
CA VAL A 140 -7.86 7.84 -2.76
C VAL A 140 -9.25 7.68 -2.14
N VAL A 141 -9.64 8.64 -1.31
CA VAL A 141 -10.86 8.62 -0.51
C VAL A 141 -11.76 9.77 -0.94
N ASP A 142 -13.03 9.53 -1.14
CA ASP A 142 -14.05 10.59 -1.31
C ASP A 142 -14.20 11.31 0.03
N ALA A 143 -13.87 12.60 0.07
CA ALA A 143 -13.85 13.39 1.29
C ALA A 143 -15.23 13.61 1.89
N ARG A 144 -16.29 13.60 1.06
CA ARG A 144 -17.67 13.82 1.50
C ARG A 144 -18.28 12.57 2.11
N THR A 145 -18.03 11.40 1.51
CA THR A 145 -18.63 10.12 1.95
C THR A 145 -17.72 9.31 2.85
N ASN A 146 -16.46 9.71 2.95
CA ASN A 146 -15.43 9.00 3.70
C ASN A 146 -15.17 7.57 3.19
N LYS A 147 -15.42 7.32 1.91
CA LYS A 147 -15.26 6.00 1.29
C LYS A 147 -13.96 5.93 0.50
N LEU A 148 -13.24 4.83 0.66
CA LEU A 148 -12.12 4.48 -0.20
C LEU A 148 -12.66 4.22 -1.61
N VAL A 149 -12.28 5.06 -2.58
CA VAL A 149 -12.71 4.95 -3.98
C VAL A 149 -11.68 4.28 -4.87
N TYR A 150 -10.42 4.40 -4.51
CA TYR A 150 -9.33 3.78 -5.27
C TYR A 150 -8.19 3.39 -4.36
N ARG A 151 -7.59 2.24 -4.62
CA ARG A 151 -6.36 1.77 -4.00
C ARG A 151 -5.48 1.08 -5.01
N SER A 152 -4.21 1.42 -5.01
CA SER A 152 -3.21 0.76 -5.84
C SER A 152 -1.88 0.63 -5.11
N LEU A 153 -1.12 -0.39 -5.49
CA LEU A 153 0.24 -0.61 -5.00
C LEU A 153 1.19 -0.66 -6.19
N ALA A 154 2.05 0.34 -6.31
CA ALA A 154 3.22 0.27 -7.16
C ALA A 154 4.38 -0.36 -6.41
N LYS A 155 5.15 -1.24 -7.05
CA LYS A 155 6.33 -1.86 -6.49
C LYS A 155 7.54 -1.69 -7.40
N GLY A 156 8.74 -1.68 -6.81
CA GLY A 156 9.98 -1.58 -7.56
C GLY A 156 11.19 -1.94 -6.71
N ASP A 157 12.29 -2.23 -7.38
CA ASP A 157 13.55 -2.52 -6.71
C ASP A 157 14.18 -1.25 -6.15
N VAL A 158 14.73 -1.35 -4.95
CA VAL A 158 15.50 -0.27 -4.34
C VAL A 158 16.97 -0.40 -4.74
N VAL A 159 17.47 0.58 -5.50
CA VAL A 159 18.88 0.60 -5.91
C VAL A 159 19.71 1.21 -4.79
N LYS A 160 20.59 0.40 -4.19
CA LYS A 160 21.57 0.87 -3.21
C LYS A 160 22.44 1.98 -3.81
N GLY A 161 22.64 3.06 -3.06
CA GLY A 161 23.50 4.17 -3.51
C GLY A 161 22.94 5.04 -4.64
N ALA A 162 21.67 4.86 -5.01
CA ALA A 162 21.03 5.72 -6.01
C ALA A 162 21.11 7.19 -5.61
N SER A 163 21.42 8.05 -6.57
CA SER A 163 21.39 9.51 -6.37
C SER A 163 19.98 10.00 -6.01
N ALA A 164 19.87 11.15 -5.39
CA ALA A 164 18.57 11.76 -5.07
C ALA A 164 17.71 11.95 -6.34
N GLY A 165 18.32 12.33 -7.46
CA GLY A 165 17.63 12.48 -8.75
C GLY A 165 17.11 11.15 -9.29
N THR A 166 17.92 10.11 -9.28
CA THR A 166 17.50 8.76 -9.70
C THR A 166 16.36 8.23 -8.82
N ARG A 167 16.46 8.45 -7.52
CA ARG A 167 15.41 8.05 -6.57
C ARG A 167 14.11 8.78 -6.83
N ALA A 168 14.17 10.11 -7.04
CA ALA A 168 13.00 10.92 -7.35
C ALA A 168 12.33 10.48 -8.65
N ALA A 169 13.09 10.19 -9.71
CA ALA A 169 12.56 9.72 -10.98
C ALA A 169 11.85 8.36 -10.85
N ARG A 170 12.40 7.44 -10.06
CA ARG A 170 11.78 6.12 -9.81
C ARG A 170 10.49 6.25 -9.00
N ILE A 171 10.47 7.11 -7.98
CA ILE A 171 9.26 7.40 -7.21
C ILE A 171 8.19 8.04 -8.11
N ASP A 172 8.57 8.99 -8.96
CA ASP A 172 7.66 9.64 -9.90
C ASP A 172 7.03 8.62 -10.87
N ALA A 173 7.84 7.71 -11.40
CA ALA A 173 7.34 6.62 -12.25
C ALA A 173 6.37 5.70 -11.49
N ALA A 174 6.71 5.27 -10.28
CA ALA A 174 5.87 4.42 -9.46
C ALA A 174 4.52 5.07 -9.10
N VAL A 175 4.53 6.35 -8.71
CA VAL A 175 3.30 7.10 -8.40
C VAL A 175 2.41 7.23 -9.65
N ASN A 176 3.00 7.56 -10.81
CA ASN A 176 2.25 7.66 -12.06
C ASN A 176 1.65 6.33 -12.49
N ASP A 177 2.40 5.23 -12.37
CA ASP A 177 1.92 3.89 -12.68
C ASP A 177 0.77 3.48 -11.75
N ALA A 178 0.94 3.68 -10.43
CA ALA A 178 -0.09 3.40 -9.44
C ALA A 178 -1.40 4.15 -9.71
N LEU A 179 -1.35 5.38 -10.22
CA LEU A 179 -2.52 6.22 -10.47
C LEU A 179 -3.03 6.17 -11.91
N ALA A 180 -2.35 5.45 -12.81
CA ALA A 180 -2.70 5.43 -14.23
C ALA A 180 -4.14 4.99 -14.49
N GLU A 181 -4.64 3.98 -13.78
CA GLU A 181 -6.02 3.51 -13.91
C GLU A 181 -7.04 4.48 -13.32
N PHE A 182 -6.69 5.17 -12.24
CA PHE A 182 -7.57 6.16 -11.61
C PHE A 182 -7.92 7.31 -12.55
N PHE A 183 -6.99 7.71 -13.39
CA PHE A 183 -7.13 8.83 -14.33
C PHE A 183 -7.57 8.43 -15.76
N ARG A 184 -8.12 7.25 -15.95
CA ARG A 184 -8.67 6.79 -17.24
C ARG A 184 -10.07 7.34 -17.57
#